data_cd7b2d0a459c455d2b4ab69f3177d9ee
#
_entry.id   cd7b2d0a459c455d2b4ab69f3177d9ee
#
_cell.length_a   1.000
_cell.length_b   1.000
_cell.length_c   1.000
_cell.angle_alpha   90.00
_cell.angle_beta   90.00
_cell.angle_gamma   90.00
#
_symmetry.space_group_name_H-M   'P 1'
#
loop_
_entity.id
_entity.type
_entity.pdbx_description
1 polymer ?
#
loop_
_entity_poly.entity_id
_entity_poly.type
_entity_poly.pdbx_seq_one_letter_code
_entity_poly.pdbx_strand_id
1 'polypeptide(L)'
;MTTQRRIARIEDVPALAPGFAGPGHTAAPVISMEEFARTDPFIALMDDHLDMGERQVGGAHPHAGFETVTLLLDGTIHDPDEGGLIHAGEVQWMTAGSGIIHGENARALGNVRLLQLWLTLPKASRWTAPGFQDLHVDRVPVRREPGVDVRVYSGASGGVHAPTRNQVPATIVEMTMKPGAAIEQDLPVTYNGFVFVVDGSVRVGEDATPIERNQVGWLDRPDGEGVSVVRLTAQEEGARLVLYAGQPQGTPIVAQGPFIGDTVDDIKRSYQEYRQGRFPRMSEIAAPARRQEVESQV
;
A
#
# COMPACT_ATOMS: atom_id res chain seq x y z
N MET A 1 23.75 2.43 -20.50
CA MET A 1 22.85 1.24 -20.52
C MET A 1 21.93 1.37 -19.35
N THR A 2 20.65 1.11 -19.53
CA THR A 2 19.67 1.12 -18.41
C THR A 2 19.87 -0.12 -17.55
N THR A 3 19.97 0.04 -16.24
CA THR A 3 20.17 -1.06 -15.30
C THR A 3 18.91 -1.92 -15.23
N GLN A 4 19.01 -3.21 -15.52
CA GLN A 4 17.93 -4.16 -15.38
C GLN A 4 17.89 -4.69 -13.94
N ARG A 5 16.67 -4.77 -13.38
CA ARG A 5 16.42 -5.37 -12.07
C ARG A 5 16.26 -6.89 -12.18
N ARG A 6 16.59 -7.57 -11.08
CA ARG A 6 16.42 -9.01 -10.90
C ARG A 6 15.60 -9.31 -9.66
N ILE A 7 15.12 -10.53 -9.54
CA ILE A 7 14.56 -11.02 -8.29
C ILE A 7 15.70 -11.49 -7.40
N ALA A 8 15.84 -10.86 -6.24
CA ALA A 8 16.85 -11.23 -5.24
C ALA A 8 16.37 -12.38 -4.35
N ARG A 9 15.06 -12.47 -4.07
CA ARG A 9 14.45 -13.54 -3.27
C ARG A 9 12.97 -13.68 -3.57
N ILE A 10 12.43 -14.87 -3.33
CA ILE A 10 11.00 -15.17 -3.38
C ILE A 10 10.56 -15.64 -1.99
N GLU A 11 9.39 -15.21 -1.58
CA GLU A 11 8.77 -15.59 -0.32
C GLU A 11 7.33 -16.03 -0.59
N ASP A 12 6.92 -17.15 0.00
CA ASP A 12 5.53 -17.60 -0.04
C ASP A 12 4.72 -16.86 1.02
N VAL A 13 3.56 -16.33 0.63
CA VAL A 13 2.63 -15.73 1.59
C VAL A 13 1.95 -16.85 2.38
N PRO A 14 1.92 -16.77 3.72
CA PRO A 14 1.27 -17.79 4.55
C PRO A 14 -0.22 -17.95 4.21
N ALA A 15 -0.79 -19.07 4.59
CA ALA A 15 -2.23 -19.28 4.49
C ALA A 15 -2.99 -18.24 5.32
N LEU A 16 -4.20 -17.89 4.86
CA LEU A 16 -5.10 -17.00 5.59
C LEU A 16 -5.37 -17.53 7.00
N ALA A 17 -5.25 -16.65 7.98
CA ALA A 17 -5.56 -16.91 9.39
C ALA A 17 -6.64 -15.93 9.88
N PRO A 18 -7.33 -16.22 11.01
CA PRO A 18 -8.30 -15.27 11.58
C PRO A 18 -7.71 -13.89 11.80
N GLY A 19 -8.36 -12.86 11.24
CA GLY A 19 -7.96 -11.47 11.37
C GLY A 19 -8.51 -10.79 12.62
N PHE A 20 -8.03 -9.57 12.88
CA PHE A 20 -8.34 -8.82 14.11
C PHE A 20 -9.79 -8.31 14.19
N ALA A 21 -10.48 -8.14 13.06
CA ALA A 21 -11.86 -7.62 13.02
C ALA A 21 -12.92 -8.66 13.43
N GLY A 22 -12.50 -9.88 13.79
CA GLY A 22 -13.39 -10.93 14.29
C GLY A 22 -13.91 -11.89 13.22
N PRO A 23 -14.98 -12.65 13.53
CA PRO A 23 -15.49 -13.68 12.64
C PRO A 23 -15.84 -13.16 11.24
N GLY A 24 -15.38 -13.86 10.18
CA GLY A 24 -15.53 -13.44 8.78
C GLY A 24 -14.41 -12.56 8.28
N HIS A 25 -13.46 -12.17 9.14
CA HIS A 25 -12.21 -11.57 8.71
C HIS A 25 -11.09 -12.62 8.75
N THR A 26 -10.41 -12.81 7.63
CA THR A 26 -9.18 -13.59 7.54
C THR A 26 -8.11 -12.74 6.84
N ALA A 27 -6.85 -12.94 7.23
CA ALA A 27 -5.75 -12.17 6.69
C ALA A 27 -4.47 -13.02 6.57
N ALA A 28 -3.60 -12.61 5.64
CA ALA A 28 -2.26 -13.15 5.52
C ALA A 28 -1.22 -12.02 5.50
N PRO A 29 -0.12 -12.12 6.27
CA PRO A 29 0.98 -11.18 6.18
C PRO A 29 1.77 -11.42 4.90
N VAL A 30 1.66 -10.48 3.95
CA VAL A 30 2.50 -10.45 2.73
C VAL A 30 3.89 -9.92 3.08
N ILE A 31 3.96 -8.94 3.98
CA ILE A 31 5.20 -8.43 4.59
C ILE A 31 4.98 -8.34 6.10
N SER A 32 5.93 -8.90 6.88
CA SER A 32 5.96 -8.83 8.34
C SER A 32 6.74 -7.61 8.83
N MET A 33 6.26 -6.97 9.90
CA MET A 33 6.96 -5.87 10.58
C MET A 33 8.33 -6.28 11.16
N GLU A 34 8.56 -7.54 11.39
CA GLU A 34 9.79 -8.06 12.02
C GLU A 34 11.04 -7.85 11.15
N GLU A 35 10.86 -7.65 9.85
CA GLU A 35 11.94 -7.52 8.88
C GLU A 35 12.18 -6.10 8.38
N PHE A 36 11.70 -5.08 9.08
CA PHE A 36 11.71 -3.70 8.59
C PHE A 36 13.09 -3.23 8.08
N ALA A 37 14.20 -3.66 8.67
CA ALA A 37 15.53 -3.33 8.17
C ALA A 37 15.77 -3.77 6.71
N ARG A 38 15.10 -4.82 6.27
CA ARG A 38 15.16 -5.36 4.90
C ARG A 38 14.06 -4.81 4.01
N THR A 39 12.93 -4.44 4.59
CA THR A 39 11.72 -4.04 3.86
C THR A 39 11.52 -2.52 3.80
N ASP A 40 12.38 -1.73 4.46
CA ASP A 40 12.34 -0.25 4.43
C ASP A 40 12.12 0.27 2.99
N PRO A 41 11.09 1.08 2.71
CA PRO A 41 10.24 1.82 3.63
C PRO A 41 8.92 1.10 4.02
N PHE A 42 8.73 -0.16 3.67
CA PHE A 42 7.50 -0.92 3.89
C PHE A 42 7.53 -1.59 5.27
N ILE A 43 6.62 -1.18 6.17
CA ILE A 43 6.55 -1.71 7.53
C ILE A 43 5.82 -3.04 7.54
N ALA A 44 4.67 -3.11 6.89
CA ALA A 44 3.83 -4.29 6.81
C ALA A 44 2.93 -4.23 5.57
N LEU A 45 2.57 -5.37 5.03
CA LEU A 45 1.51 -5.50 4.03
C LEU A 45 0.66 -6.70 4.40
N MET A 46 -0.65 -6.49 4.56
CA MET A 46 -1.63 -7.55 4.81
C MET A 46 -2.52 -7.75 3.58
N ASP A 47 -2.83 -8.99 3.28
CA ASP A 47 -3.88 -9.39 2.33
C ASP A 47 -5.10 -9.79 3.16
N ASP A 48 -6.06 -8.87 3.27
CA ASP A 48 -7.26 -9.00 4.11
C ASP A 48 -8.46 -9.44 3.29
N HIS A 49 -9.18 -10.43 3.78
CA HIS A 49 -10.41 -10.97 3.22
C HIS A 49 -11.55 -10.82 4.22
N LEU A 50 -12.61 -10.12 3.82
CA LEU A 50 -13.75 -9.79 4.67
C LEU A 50 -15.02 -10.44 4.11
N ASP A 51 -15.63 -11.31 4.87
CA ASP A 51 -16.97 -11.86 4.70
C ASP A 51 -17.73 -11.69 6.02
N MET A 52 -17.98 -10.44 6.37
CA MET A 52 -18.49 -10.06 7.69
C MET A 52 -19.99 -9.79 7.72
N GLY A 53 -20.65 -9.84 6.56
CA GLY A 53 -22.05 -9.41 6.43
C GLY A 53 -22.21 -7.92 6.76
N GLU A 54 -23.20 -7.58 7.58
CA GLU A 54 -23.47 -6.17 7.96
C GLU A 54 -22.64 -5.67 9.15
N ARG A 55 -21.70 -6.47 9.66
CA ARG A 55 -20.88 -6.09 10.83
C ARG A 55 -19.84 -5.05 10.46
N GLN A 56 -19.48 -4.24 11.45
CA GLN A 56 -18.37 -3.30 11.32
C GLN A 56 -17.03 -4.02 11.11
N VAL A 57 -16.17 -3.41 10.31
CA VAL A 57 -14.79 -3.83 10.09
C VAL A 57 -13.90 -3.15 11.12
N GLY A 58 -13.54 -3.87 12.19
CA GLY A 58 -12.54 -3.45 13.18
C GLY A 58 -12.97 -2.40 14.21
N GLY A 59 -13.83 -1.46 13.87
CA GLY A 59 -14.20 -0.34 14.74
C GLY A 59 -13.07 0.70 14.95
N ALA A 60 -13.38 1.77 15.67
CA ALA A 60 -12.46 2.88 15.93
C ALA A 60 -11.15 2.44 16.55
N HIS A 61 -10.03 2.79 15.93
CA HIS A 61 -8.70 2.49 16.43
C HIS A 61 -7.67 3.58 16.08
N PRO A 62 -6.62 3.76 16.90
CA PRO A 62 -5.62 4.80 16.68
C PRO A 62 -4.48 4.34 15.78
N HIS A 63 -3.83 5.29 15.09
CA HIS A 63 -2.52 5.13 14.47
C HIS A 63 -1.66 6.37 14.70
N ALA A 64 -0.33 6.21 14.72
CA ALA A 64 0.63 7.32 14.74
C ALA A 64 1.99 6.92 14.17
N GLY A 65 2.65 7.86 13.50
CA GLY A 65 4.05 7.76 13.06
C GLY A 65 4.28 7.08 11.71
N PHE A 66 3.24 6.79 10.93
CA PHE A 66 3.33 6.14 9.63
C PHE A 66 2.16 6.50 8.71
N GLU A 67 2.14 5.95 7.50
CA GLU A 67 1.03 6.04 6.57
C GLU A 67 0.41 4.66 6.35
N THR A 68 -0.92 4.63 6.17
CA THR A 68 -1.64 3.44 5.71
C THR A 68 -2.11 3.65 4.28
N VAL A 69 -1.98 2.62 3.45
CA VAL A 69 -2.47 2.60 2.07
C VAL A 69 -3.35 1.38 1.91
N THR A 70 -4.64 1.61 1.82
CA THR A 70 -5.65 0.56 1.62
C THR A 70 -5.99 0.50 0.14
N LEU A 71 -5.57 -0.55 -0.55
CA LEU A 71 -5.97 -0.84 -1.93
C LEU A 71 -7.07 -1.89 -1.93
N LEU A 72 -8.25 -1.51 -2.39
CA LEU A 72 -9.37 -2.45 -2.54
C LEU A 72 -9.19 -3.25 -3.83
N LEU A 73 -8.98 -4.56 -3.69
CA LEU A 73 -8.84 -5.47 -4.83
C LEU A 73 -10.20 -5.94 -5.36
N ASP A 74 -11.12 -6.28 -4.47
CA ASP A 74 -12.45 -6.80 -4.81
C ASP A 74 -13.48 -6.32 -3.77
N GLY A 75 -14.74 -6.12 -4.22
CA GLY A 75 -15.86 -5.75 -3.36
C GLY A 75 -16.01 -4.26 -3.15
N THR A 76 -16.69 -3.89 -2.06
CA THR A 76 -16.98 -2.50 -1.68
C THR A 76 -16.94 -2.36 -0.16
N ILE A 77 -16.34 -1.30 0.32
CA ILE A 77 -16.41 -0.86 1.73
C ILE A 77 -17.27 0.41 1.79
N HIS A 78 -18.15 0.50 2.76
CA HIS A 78 -18.85 1.71 3.12
C HIS A 78 -18.27 2.26 4.42
N ASP A 79 -17.59 3.38 4.32
CA ASP A 79 -17.07 4.13 5.46
C ASP A 79 -17.61 5.56 5.45
N PRO A 80 -18.76 5.81 6.10
CA PRO A 80 -19.41 7.10 6.05
C PRO A 80 -18.59 8.22 6.67
N ASP A 81 -17.65 7.90 7.55
CA ASP A 81 -16.83 8.89 8.26
C ASP A 81 -15.57 9.27 7.48
N GLU A 82 -15.08 8.39 6.60
CA GLU A 82 -13.75 8.51 5.98
C GLU A 82 -13.75 8.66 4.46
N GLY A 83 -14.81 8.40 3.75
CA GLY A 83 -14.79 8.49 2.29
C GLY A 83 -16.09 8.08 1.63
N GLY A 84 -17.01 7.53 2.41
CA GLY A 84 -18.27 7.02 1.90
C GLY A 84 -18.07 5.63 1.29
N LEU A 85 -18.39 5.44 0.01
CA LEU A 85 -18.19 4.17 -0.68
C LEU A 85 -16.80 4.11 -1.32
N ILE A 86 -16.11 3.00 -1.06
CA ILE A 86 -14.83 2.67 -1.66
C ILE A 86 -15.02 1.39 -2.46
N HIS A 87 -14.63 1.41 -3.72
CA HIS A 87 -14.83 0.30 -4.66
C HIS A 87 -13.51 -0.38 -5.05
N ALA A 88 -13.62 -1.56 -5.63
CA ALA A 88 -12.48 -2.26 -6.20
C ALA A 88 -11.68 -1.38 -7.19
N GLY A 89 -10.37 -1.34 -7.04
CA GLY A 89 -9.46 -0.49 -7.81
C GLY A 89 -9.26 0.92 -7.24
N GLU A 90 -9.82 1.23 -6.07
CA GLU A 90 -9.65 2.49 -5.36
C GLU A 90 -8.64 2.35 -4.22
N VAL A 91 -8.03 3.48 -3.85
CA VAL A 91 -7.07 3.57 -2.76
C VAL A 91 -7.52 4.63 -1.77
N GLN A 92 -7.49 4.25 -0.49
CA GLN A 92 -7.48 5.19 0.63
C GLN A 92 -6.05 5.32 1.15
N TRP A 93 -5.56 6.56 1.23
CA TRP A 93 -4.23 6.85 1.75
C TRP A 93 -4.34 7.76 2.96
N MET A 94 -3.99 7.24 4.13
CA MET A 94 -4.03 7.99 5.37
C MET A 94 -2.62 8.24 5.89
N THR A 95 -2.26 9.50 6.12
CA THR A 95 -1.08 9.88 6.89
C THR A 95 -1.48 9.97 8.36
N ALA A 96 -1.06 9.01 9.18
CA ALA A 96 -1.36 9.04 10.61
C ALA A 96 -0.53 10.09 11.36
N GLY A 97 0.72 10.28 10.97
CA GLY A 97 1.59 11.35 11.47
C GLY A 97 1.58 11.48 13.00
N SER A 98 1.19 12.64 13.52
CA SER A 98 1.15 12.91 14.97
C SER A 98 0.06 12.17 15.73
N GLY A 99 -0.79 11.42 15.04
CA GLY A 99 -1.83 10.58 15.64
C GLY A 99 -3.22 10.87 15.11
N ILE A 100 -4.00 9.79 14.90
CA ILE A 100 -5.36 9.83 14.39
C ILE A 100 -6.16 8.64 14.91
N ILE A 101 -7.49 8.78 14.99
CA ILE A 101 -8.44 7.69 15.21
C ILE A 101 -9.29 7.55 13.95
N HIS A 102 -9.41 6.32 13.43
CA HIS A 102 -10.18 6.03 12.23
C HIS A 102 -10.96 4.71 12.31
N GLY A 103 -11.72 4.37 11.24
CA GLY A 103 -12.45 3.10 11.12
C GLY A 103 -13.68 3.01 12.01
N GLU A 104 -14.34 4.14 12.32
CA GLU A 104 -15.43 4.17 13.31
C GLU A 104 -16.65 3.38 12.87
N ASN A 105 -17.04 3.50 11.60
CA ASN A 105 -18.28 2.93 11.07
C ASN A 105 -18.09 2.15 9.75
N ALA A 106 -16.85 1.78 9.43
CA ALA A 106 -16.55 1.02 8.21
C ALA A 106 -17.26 -0.33 8.17
N ARG A 107 -17.85 -0.70 7.02
CA ARG A 107 -18.54 -1.97 6.77
C ARG A 107 -18.19 -2.53 5.42
N ALA A 108 -17.91 -3.82 5.36
CA ALA A 108 -17.80 -4.54 4.10
C ALA A 108 -19.19 -4.79 3.50
N LEU A 109 -19.39 -4.46 2.23
CA LEU A 109 -20.62 -4.77 1.51
C LEU A 109 -20.41 -6.04 0.68
N GLY A 110 -20.73 -7.20 1.26
CA GLY A 110 -20.46 -8.52 0.69
C GLY A 110 -19.01 -8.96 0.92
N ASN A 111 -18.48 -9.77 0.01
CA ASN A 111 -17.11 -10.25 0.08
C ASN A 111 -16.15 -9.16 -0.40
N VAL A 112 -15.16 -8.86 0.42
CA VAL A 112 -14.15 -7.83 0.13
C VAL A 112 -12.75 -8.44 0.25
N ARG A 113 -11.86 -8.09 -0.67
CA ARG A 113 -10.42 -8.34 -0.56
C ARG A 113 -9.67 -7.03 -0.70
N LEU A 114 -8.75 -6.76 0.21
CA LEU A 114 -7.94 -5.55 0.18
C LEU A 114 -6.49 -5.83 0.58
N LEU A 115 -5.61 -4.96 0.13
CA LEU A 115 -4.21 -4.92 0.56
C LEU A 115 -4.01 -3.71 1.47
N GLN A 116 -3.62 -3.97 2.72
CA GLN A 116 -3.35 -2.94 3.73
C GLN A 116 -1.85 -2.77 3.91
N LEU A 117 -1.29 -1.74 3.28
CA LEU A 117 0.12 -1.39 3.43
C LEU A 117 0.31 -0.40 4.58
N TRP A 118 1.37 -0.62 5.37
CA TRP A 118 1.94 0.37 6.28
C TRP A 118 3.28 0.84 5.72
N LEU A 119 3.38 2.15 5.49
CA LEU A 119 4.55 2.80 4.92
C LEU A 119 5.17 3.73 5.98
N THR A 120 6.49 3.63 6.21
CA THR A 120 7.15 4.51 7.20
C THR A 120 7.09 5.97 6.77
N LEU A 121 7.15 6.88 7.73
CA LEU A 121 7.37 8.29 7.45
C LEU A 121 8.85 8.65 7.61
N PRO A 122 9.38 9.60 6.83
CA PRO A 122 10.70 10.16 7.08
C PRO A 122 10.77 10.72 8.51
N LYS A 123 11.90 10.54 9.18
CA LYS A 123 12.10 11.02 10.55
C LYS A 123 11.73 12.51 10.72
N ALA A 124 12.06 13.34 9.73
CA ALA A 124 11.78 14.78 9.76
C ALA A 124 10.27 15.12 9.69
N SER A 125 9.46 14.26 9.10
CA SER A 125 8.00 14.44 8.94
C SER A 125 7.17 13.37 9.66
N ARG A 126 7.79 12.53 10.49
CA ARG A 126 7.08 11.45 11.21
C ARG A 126 5.87 11.94 12.01
N TRP A 127 5.98 13.12 12.59
CA TRP A 127 4.95 13.72 13.44
C TRP A 127 4.19 14.84 12.72
N THR A 128 4.14 14.81 11.40
CA THR A 128 3.32 15.75 10.61
C THR A 128 1.85 15.67 11.01
N ALA A 129 1.08 16.72 10.71
CA ALA A 129 -0.37 16.68 10.93
C ALA A 129 -0.97 15.48 10.18
N PRO A 130 -1.94 14.78 10.79
CA PRO A 130 -2.64 13.70 10.12
C PRO A 130 -3.43 14.23 8.91
N GLY A 131 -3.54 13.39 7.91
CA GLY A 131 -4.20 13.74 6.65
C GLY A 131 -4.71 12.52 5.92
N PHE A 132 -5.47 12.77 4.88
CA PHE A 132 -6.15 11.73 4.13
C PHE A 132 -6.31 12.12 2.66
N GLN A 133 -6.18 11.17 1.77
CA GLN A 133 -6.45 11.33 0.35
C GLN A 133 -7.07 10.05 -0.20
N ASP A 134 -8.14 10.21 -0.98
CA ASP A 134 -8.78 9.14 -1.72
C ASP A 134 -8.38 9.21 -3.18
N LEU A 135 -8.17 8.07 -3.78
CA LEU A 135 -8.00 7.94 -5.21
C LEU A 135 -9.09 7.03 -5.76
N HIS A 136 -10.17 7.65 -6.22
CA HIS A 136 -11.31 6.95 -6.83
C HIS A 136 -10.97 6.39 -8.20
N VAL A 137 -11.62 5.30 -8.58
CA VAL A 137 -11.30 4.51 -9.80
C VAL A 137 -11.36 5.34 -11.10
N ASP A 138 -12.25 6.32 -11.17
CA ASP A 138 -12.40 7.24 -12.31
C ASP A 138 -11.25 8.25 -12.43
N ARG A 139 -10.47 8.45 -11.36
CA ARG A 139 -9.31 9.34 -11.28
C ARG A 139 -7.96 8.62 -11.22
N VAL A 140 -7.96 7.30 -11.07
CA VAL A 140 -6.73 6.50 -11.13
C VAL A 140 -6.16 6.56 -12.54
N PRO A 141 -4.99 7.17 -12.75
CA PRO A 141 -4.37 7.18 -14.06
C PRO A 141 -4.03 5.75 -14.51
N VAL A 142 -4.30 5.45 -15.79
CA VAL A 142 -4.06 4.12 -16.35
C VAL A 142 -3.13 4.24 -17.56
N ARG A 143 -1.96 3.59 -17.46
CA ARG A 143 -1.11 3.31 -18.62
C ARG A 143 -1.64 2.07 -19.32
N ARG A 144 -1.83 2.16 -20.65
CA ARG A 144 -2.30 1.03 -21.48
C ARG A 144 -1.26 0.66 -22.50
N GLU A 145 -0.91 -0.64 -22.49
CA GLU A 145 -0.02 -1.26 -23.46
C GLU A 145 -0.72 -2.50 -24.07
N PRO A 146 -0.25 -3.05 -25.19
CA PRO A 146 -0.85 -4.25 -25.76
C PRO A 146 -0.94 -5.41 -24.78
N GLY A 147 -2.16 -5.69 -24.32
CA GLY A 147 -2.44 -6.75 -23.34
C GLY A 147 -2.10 -6.43 -21.89
N VAL A 148 -1.77 -5.18 -21.54
CA VAL A 148 -1.47 -4.76 -20.17
C VAL A 148 -2.17 -3.46 -19.84
N ASP A 149 -2.91 -3.44 -18.73
CA ASP A 149 -3.41 -2.24 -18.08
C ASP A 149 -2.64 -2.04 -16.75
N VAL A 150 -2.09 -0.84 -16.55
CA VAL A 150 -1.39 -0.45 -15.32
C VAL A 150 -2.11 0.70 -14.66
N ARG A 151 -2.73 0.46 -13.51
CA ARG A 151 -3.24 1.52 -12.64
C ARG A 151 -2.11 2.11 -11.81
N VAL A 152 -1.96 3.44 -11.83
CA VAL A 152 -0.86 4.12 -11.14
C VAL A 152 -1.41 4.83 -9.90
N TYR A 153 -1.22 4.21 -8.74
CA TYR A 153 -1.70 4.74 -7.46
C TYR A 153 -0.73 5.72 -6.81
N SER A 154 0.57 5.56 -7.08
CA SER A 154 1.64 6.42 -6.58
C SER A 154 2.82 6.40 -7.53
N GLY A 155 3.54 7.51 -7.63
CA GLY A 155 4.69 7.65 -8.50
C GLY A 155 4.31 7.69 -9.98
N ALA A 156 5.01 6.91 -10.81
CA ALA A 156 4.83 6.92 -12.25
C ALA A 156 5.01 5.54 -12.90
N SER A 157 4.42 5.38 -14.10
CA SER A 157 4.63 4.24 -14.99
C SER A 157 4.60 4.72 -16.44
N GLY A 158 5.71 4.56 -17.20
CA GLY A 158 5.79 4.93 -18.62
C GLY A 158 5.33 6.36 -18.93
N GLY A 159 5.63 7.33 -18.08
CA GLY A 159 5.21 8.73 -18.22
C GLY A 159 3.80 9.06 -17.71
N VAL A 160 3.02 8.06 -17.25
CA VAL A 160 1.75 8.28 -16.55
C VAL A 160 2.04 8.48 -15.07
N HIS A 161 1.55 9.59 -14.49
CA HIS A 161 1.83 9.98 -13.10
C HIS A 161 0.58 9.92 -12.24
N ALA A 162 0.71 9.41 -11.02
CA ALA A 162 -0.35 9.48 -10.02
C ALA A 162 -0.48 10.89 -9.43
N PRO A 163 -1.68 11.32 -9.04
CA PRO A 163 -1.90 12.61 -8.37
C PRO A 163 -1.59 12.56 -6.87
N THR A 164 -1.34 11.38 -6.29
CA THR A 164 -1.09 11.21 -4.86
C THR A 164 0.15 11.97 -4.39
N ARG A 165 0.04 12.55 -3.18
CA ARG A 165 1.13 13.27 -2.51
C ARG A 165 1.65 12.42 -1.38
N ASN A 166 2.86 11.91 -1.52
CA ASN A 166 3.48 11.00 -0.57
C ASN A 166 4.52 11.73 0.27
N GLN A 167 4.62 11.37 1.55
CA GLN A 167 5.74 11.80 2.41
C GLN A 167 7.02 11.03 2.08
N VAL A 168 6.89 9.76 1.74
CA VAL A 168 7.98 8.92 1.22
C VAL A 168 7.81 8.74 -0.29
N PRO A 169 8.81 9.07 -1.11
CA PRO A 169 8.74 8.80 -2.55
C PRO A 169 8.53 7.30 -2.79
N ALA A 170 7.42 6.95 -3.43
CA ALA A 170 7.04 5.57 -3.72
C ALA A 170 6.36 5.45 -5.08
N THR A 171 6.50 4.29 -5.69
CA THR A 171 5.75 3.84 -6.87
C THR A 171 4.90 2.64 -6.45
N ILE A 172 3.59 2.77 -6.59
CA ILE A 172 2.62 1.69 -6.33
C ILE A 172 1.75 1.57 -7.57
N VAL A 173 1.84 0.42 -8.23
CA VAL A 173 1.10 0.16 -9.46
C VAL A 173 0.47 -1.23 -9.43
N GLU A 174 -0.79 -1.32 -9.85
CA GLU A 174 -1.47 -2.59 -10.10
C GLU A 174 -1.45 -2.88 -11.60
N MET A 175 -1.06 -4.08 -11.96
CA MET A 175 -1.01 -4.52 -13.35
C MET A 175 -1.97 -5.68 -13.59
N THR A 176 -2.78 -5.56 -14.63
CA THR A 176 -3.56 -6.66 -15.20
C THR A 176 -2.99 -7.00 -16.57
N MET A 177 -2.51 -8.23 -16.73
CA MET A 177 -1.76 -8.67 -17.88
C MET A 177 -2.44 -9.89 -18.54
N LYS A 178 -2.66 -9.82 -19.85
CA LYS A 178 -3.13 -10.97 -20.65
C LYS A 178 -2.00 -12.00 -20.78
N PRO A 179 -2.35 -13.27 -21.09
CA PRO A 179 -1.35 -14.30 -21.38
C PRO A 179 -0.28 -13.85 -22.37
N GLY A 180 1.00 -14.03 -22.01
CA GLY A 180 2.16 -13.67 -22.82
C GLY A 180 2.44 -12.18 -22.99
N ALA A 181 1.61 -11.30 -22.44
CA ALA A 181 1.86 -9.86 -22.49
C ALA A 181 3.08 -9.48 -21.64
N ALA A 182 3.82 -8.48 -22.11
CA ALA A 182 5.03 -8.00 -21.43
C ALA A 182 5.02 -6.49 -21.29
N ILE A 183 5.65 -6.00 -20.22
CA ILE A 183 5.82 -4.58 -19.94
C ILE A 183 7.14 -4.32 -19.21
N GLU A 184 7.63 -3.11 -19.32
CA GLU A 184 8.75 -2.60 -18.54
C GLU A 184 8.26 -1.48 -17.61
N GLN A 185 8.68 -1.55 -16.33
CA GLN A 185 8.41 -0.55 -15.31
C GLN A 185 9.70 0.13 -14.89
N ASP A 186 9.74 1.44 -15.04
CA ASP A 186 10.85 2.27 -14.60
C ASP A 186 10.80 2.51 -13.10
N LEU A 187 11.93 2.39 -12.44
CA LEU A 187 12.08 2.67 -11.01
C LEU A 187 13.40 3.41 -10.75
N PRO A 188 13.45 4.37 -9.80
CA PRO A 188 14.72 4.87 -9.30
C PRO A 188 15.59 3.70 -8.81
N VAL A 189 16.88 3.72 -9.16
CA VAL A 189 17.81 2.64 -8.81
C VAL A 189 17.91 2.44 -7.29
N THR A 190 17.73 3.51 -6.51
CA THR A 190 17.81 3.53 -5.05
C THR A 190 16.58 2.91 -4.34
N TYR A 191 15.47 2.71 -5.08
CA TYR A 191 14.24 2.19 -4.45
C TYR A 191 14.38 0.72 -4.07
N ASN A 192 13.97 0.39 -2.87
CA ASN A 192 13.62 -0.97 -2.49
C ASN A 192 12.25 -1.30 -3.09
N GLY A 193 12.00 -2.57 -3.44
CA GLY A 193 10.72 -2.92 -4.03
C GLY A 193 10.47 -4.41 -4.16
N PHE A 194 9.22 -4.73 -4.41
CA PHE A 194 8.76 -6.11 -4.59
C PHE A 194 7.52 -6.17 -5.49
N VAL A 195 7.28 -7.36 -6.02
CA VAL A 195 6.08 -7.73 -6.75
C VAL A 195 5.28 -8.72 -5.92
N PHE A 196 4.01 -8.45 -5.67
CA PHE A 196 3.05 -9.39 -5.08
C PHE A 196 2.08 -9.86 -6.16
N VAL A 197 2.03 -11.17 -6.43
CA VAL A 197 1.13 -11.74 -7.43
C VAL A 197 -0.20 -12.13 -6.78
N VAL A 198 -1.24 -11.40 -7.16
CA VAL A 198 -2.60 -11.56 -6.64
C VAL A 198 -3.29 -12.75 -7.31
N ASP A 199 -3.07 -12.91 -8.64
CA ASP A 199 -3.64 -14.00 -9.44
C ASP A 199 -2.77 -14.30 -10.67
N GLY A 200 -2.79 -15.56 -11.14
CA GLY A 200 -1.96 -16.02 -12.24
C GLY A 200 -0.47 -16.11 -11.91
N SER A 201 0.38 -15.82 -12.88
CA SER A 201 1.84 -15.89 -12.71
C SER A 201 2.58 -14.99 -13.69
N VAL A 202 3.76 -14.51 -13.29
CA VAL A 202 4.57 -13.57 -14.04
C VAL A 202 6.06 -13.92 -13.97
N ARG A 203 6.80 -13.74 -15.07
CA ARG A 203 8.27 -13.76 -15.06
C ARG A 203 8.76 -12.34 -14.85
N VAL A 204 9.69 -12.16 -13.90
CA VAL A 204 10.15 -10.84 -13.45
C VAL A 204 11.65 -10.72 -13.59
N GLY A 205 12.08 -9.54 -14.05
CA GLY A 205 13.47 -9.12 -14.11
C GLY A 205 14.26 -9.68 -15.29
N GLU A 206 15.56 -9.41 -15.28
CA GLU A 206 16.49 -9.82 -16.35
C GLU A 206 16.57 -11.35 -16.49
N ASP A 207 16.54 -12.07 -15.36
CA ASP A 207 16.63 -13.53 -15.31
C ASP A 207 15.29 -14.22 -15.60
N ALA A 208 14.23 -13.44 -15.86
CA ALA A 208 12.88 -13.94 -16.10
C ALA A 208 12.39 -14.92 -15.00
N THR A 209 12.67 -14.58 -13.75
CA THR A 209 12.35 -15.40 -12.58
C THR A 209 10.84 -15.53 -12.43
N PRO A 210 10.27 -16.75 -12.37
CA PRO A 210 8.84 -16.93 -12.20
C PRO A 210 8.40 -16.59 -10.78
N ILE A 211 7.32 -15.84 -10.68
CA ILE A 211 6.59 -15.54 -9.43
C ILE A 211 5.15 -15.97 -9.64
N GLU A 212 4.65 -16.77 -8.75
CA GLU A 212 3.32 -17.36 -8.82
C GLU A 212 2.34 -16.66 -7.86
N ARG A 213 1.06 -16.96 -8.00
CA ARG A 213 0.01 -16.47 -7.10
C ARG A 213 0.39 -16.69 -5.62
N ASN A 214 0.13 -15.68 -4.79
CA ASN A 214 0.47 -15.66 -3.36
C ASN A 214 1.98 -15.74 -3.09
N GLN A 215 2.82 -15.31 -4.02
CA GLN A 215 4.25 -15.13 -3.80
C GLN A 215 4.64 -13.66 -3.86
N VAL A 216 5.68 -13.32 -3.12
CA VAL A 216 6.36 -12.03 -3.15
C VAL A 216 7.73 -12.21 -3.77
N GLY A 217 7.99 -11.50 -4.86
CA GLY A 217 9.31 -11.40 -5.48
C GLY A 217 9.98 -10.09 -5.10
N TRP A 218 10.98 -10.11 -4.23
CA TRP A 218 11.79 -8.95 -3.88
C TRP A 218 12.80 -8.64 -4.97
N LEU A 219 12.81 -7.39 -5.41
CA LEU A 219 13.78 -6.88 -6.37
C LEU A 219 15.16 -6.69 -5.72
N ASP A 220 16.21 -6.89 -6.51
CA ASP A 220 17.54 -6.46 -6.13
C ASP A 220 17.63 -4.92 -6.05
N ARG A 221 18.69 -4.44 -5.42
CA ARG A 221 19.03 -3.01 -5.38
C ARG A 221 20.43 -2.83 -5.98
N PRO A 222 20.50 -2.53 -7.28
CA PRO A 222 21.80 -2.29 -7.91
C PRO A 222 22.45 -1.03 -7.35
N ASP A 223 23.76 -0.99 -7.34
CA ASP A 223 24.50 0.22 -7.00
C ASP A 223 24.39 1.26 -8.12
N GLY A 224 24.40 2.55 -7.74
CA GLY A 224 24.41 3.66 -8.67
C GLY A 224 23.28 4.66 -8.49
N GLU A 225 23.16 5.52 -9.48
CA GLU A 225 22.15 6.58 -9.55
C GLU A 225 21.34 6.48 -10.85
N GLY A 226 20.16 7.13 -10.87
CA GLY A 226 19.31 7.20 -12.05
C GLY A 226 18.17 6.20 -12.05
N VAL A 227 17.84 5.67 -13.22
CA VAL A 227 16.67 4.82 -13.46
C VAL A 227 17.10 3.40 -13.77
N SER A 228 16.42 2.46 -13.14
CA SER A 228 16.47 1.03 -13.44
C SER A 228 15.13 0.57 -14.02
N VAL A 229 15.11 -0.61 -14.62
CA VAL A 229 13.91 -1.17 -15.27
C VAL A 229 13.62 -2.56 -14.74
N VAL A 230 12.36 -2.81 -14.43
CA VAL A 230 11.81 -4.14 -14.13
C VAL A 230 11.02 -4.61 -15.33
N ARG A 231 11.47 -5.70 -15.94
CA ARG A 231 10.71 -6.36 -17.01
C ARG A 231 9.75 -7.38 -16.40
N LEU A 232 8.50 -7.37 -16.85
CA LEU A 232 7.46 -8.31 -16.42
C LEU A 232 6.85 -8.96 -17.67
N THR A 233 6.63 -10.28 -17.60
CA THR A 233 5.99 -11.04 -18.70
C THR A 233 5.02 -12.03 -18.08
N ALA A 234 3.71 -11.86 -18.35
CA ALA A 234 2.68 -12.77 -17.87
C ALA A 234 2.81 -14.16 -18.52
N GLN A 235 2.53 -15.20 -17.76
CA GLN A 235 2.54 -16.58 -18.24
C GLN A 235 1.19 -16.97 -18.87
N GLU A 236 0.93 -18.27 -19.03
CA GLU A 236 -0.20 -18.80 -19.83
C GLU A 236 -1.59 -18.40 -19.29
N GLU A 237 -1.73 -18.15 -18.00
CA GLU A 237 -2.99 -17.76 -17.37
C GLU A 237 -3.18 -16.23 -17.29
N GLY A 238 -2.18 -15.46 -17.73
CA GLY A 238 -2.11 -14.05 -17.46
C GLY A 238 -1.62 -13.77 -16.04
N ALA A 239 -1.72 -12.51 -15.60
CA ALA A 239 -1.38 -12.13 -14.24
C ALA A 239 -2.16 -10.90 -13.77
N ARG A 240 -2.50 -10.88 -12.47
CA ARG A 240 -2.85 -9.68 -11.71
C ARG A 240 -1.83 -9.54 -10.58
N LEU A 241 -1.15 -8.43 -10.51
CA LEU A 241 -0.09 -8.19 -9.54
C LEU A 241 -0.07 -6.74 -9.08
N VAL A 242 0.53 -6.50 -7.92
CA VAL A 242 0.86 -5.15 -7.46
C VAL A 242 2.38 -5.05 -7.28
N LEU A 243 2.98 -4.04 -7.90
CA LEU A 243 4.37 -3.69 -7.69
C LEU A 243 4.44 -2.51 -6.73
N TYR A 244 5.20 -2.69 -5.66
CA TYR A 244 5.53 -1.70 -4.66
C TYR A 244 7.00 -1.37 -4.74
N ALA A 245 7.35 -0.11 -4.84
CA ALA A 245 8.72 0.35 -4.75
C ALA A 245 8.77 1.69 -4.02
N GLY A 246 9.81 1.92 -3.21
CA GLY A 246 9.90 3.15 -2.42
C GLY A 246 11.31 3.45 -1.96
N GLN A 247 11.57 4.73 -1.68
CA GLN A 247 12.86 5.19 -1.19
C GLN A 247 13.08 4.74 0.25
N PRO A 248 14.06 3.87 0.52
CA PRO A 248 14.41 3.53 1.89
C PRO A 248 14.80 4.77 2.70
N GLN A 249 14.38 4.80 3.95
CA GLN A 249 14.65 5.93 4.84
C GLN A 249 15.97 5.76 5.61
N GLY A 250 16.48 4.52 5.69
CA GLY A 250 17.77 4.22 6.30
C GLY A 250 17.81 4.46 7.83
N THR A 251 16.64 4.62 8.46
CA THR A 251 16.54 4.83 9.89
C THR A 251 15.74 3.70 10.54
N PRO A 252 16.23 3.15 11.67
CA PRO A 252 15.46 2.14 12.39
C PRO A 252 14.15 2.75 12.92
N ILE A 253 13.14 1.89 13.06
CA ILE A 253 11.88 2.24 13.72
C ILE A 253 11.66 1.40 14.95
N VAL A 254 10.87 1.92 15.89
CA VAL A 254 10.30 1.17 17.01
C VAL A 254 8.82 1.02 16.74
N ALA A 255 8.33 -0.22 16.72
CA ALA A 255 6.93 -0.55 16.51
C ALA A 255 6.34 -1.17 17.78
N GLN A 256 5.18 -0.70 18.22
CA GLN A 256 4.43 -1.33 19.31
C GLN A 256 2.92 -1.07 19.14
N GLY A 257 2.18 -2.14 18.87
CA GLY A 257 0.76 -2.03 18.54
C GLY A 257 0.54 -1.11 17.33
N PRO A 258 -0.36 -0.12 17.42
CA PRO A 258 -0.73 0.74 16.30
C PRO A 258 0.18 1.98 16.16
N PHE A 259 1.33 1.99 16.81
CA PHE A 259 2.23 3.15 16.85
C PHE A 259 3.63 2.80 16.36
N ILE A 260 4.16 3.68 15.52
CA ILE A 260 5.53 3.64 15.00
C ILE A 260 6.26 4.91 15.48
N GLY A 261 7.48 4.76 15.93
CA GLY A 261 8.34 5.85 16.39
C GLY A 261 9.80 5.64 16.02
N ASP A 262 10.64 6.62 16.28
CA ASP A 262 12.09 6.50 16.16
C ASP A 262 12.71 5.95 17.46
N THR A 263 12.00 6.10 18.58
CA THR A 263 12.44 5.72 19.93
C THR A 263 11.31 5.10 20.74
N VAL A 264 11.65 4.38 21.80
CA VAL A 264 10.67 3.85 22.77
C VAL A 264 9.90 5.00 23.45
N ASP A 265 10.51 6.16 23.62
CA ASP A 265 9.83 7.31 24.25
C ASP A 265 8.79 7.94 23.32
N ASP A 266 8.99 7.85 22.00
CA ASP A 266 7.96 8.22 21.03
C ASP A 266 6.71 7.34 21.17
N ILE A 267 6.91 6.04 21.34
CA ILE A 267 5.81 5.09 21.56
C ILE A 267 5.07 5.42 22.86
N LYS A 268 5.79 5.64 23.96
CA LYS A 268 5.19 6.03 25.24
C LYS A 268 4.37 7.31 25.11
N ARG A 269 4.91 8.32 24.40
CA ARG A 269 4.21 9.57 24.10
C ARG A 269 2.91 9.32 23.33
N SER A 270 2.95 8.54 22.27
CA SER A 270 1.76 8.21 21.47
C SER A 270 0.67 7.54 22.31
N TYR A 271 1.03 6.56 23.16
CA TYR A 271 0.08 5.96 24.10
C TYR A 271 -0.49 6.95 25.12
N GLN A 272 0.34 7.88 25.62
CA GLN A 272 -0.10 8.91 26.56
C GLN A 272 -1.09 9.88 25.89
N GLU A 273 -0.76 10.38 24.72
CA GLU A 273 -1.60 11.32 23.95
C GLU A 273 -2.94 10.67 23.54
N TYR A 274 -2.91 9.42 23.09
CA TYR A 274 -4.12 8.68 22.81
C TYR A 274 -5.03 8.53 24.04
N ARG A 275 -4.46 8.11 25.21
CA ARG A 275 -5.21 7.97 26.47
C ARG A 275 -5.79 9.30 26.98
N GLN A 276 -5.17 10.41 26.63
CA GLN A 276 -5.63 11.76 26.98
C GLN A 276 -6.65 12.31 25.97
N GLY A 277 -7.04 11.53 24.95
CA GLY A 277 -8.00 11.96 23.93
C GLY A 277 -7.48 13.07 23.02
N ARG A 278 -6.16 13.12 22.78
CA ARG A 278 -5.55 14.16 21.94
C ARG A 278 -5.49 13.81 20.46
N PHE A 279 -5.74 12.54 20.11
CA PHE A 279 -5.80 12.15 18.70
C PHE A 279 -7.13 12.59 18.12
N PRO A 280 -7.12 13.39 17.06
CA PRO A 280 -8.34 13.76 16.36
C PRO A 280 -8.96 12.52 15.70
N ARG A 281 -10.27 12.56 15.50
CA ARG A 281 -10.98 11.58 14.68
C ARG A 281 -10.87 11.95 13.21
N MET A 282 -10.88 10.96 12.33
CA MET A 282 -10.86 11.22 10.90
C MET A 282 -12.00 12.14 10.46
N SER A 283 -13.19 11.94 11.00
CA SER A 283 -14.36 12.80 10.76
C SER A 283 -14.15 14.28 11.10
N GLU A 284 -13.27 14.59 12.06
CA GLU A 284 -12.92 15.97 12.47
C GLU A 284 -11.91 16.64 11.52
N ILE A 285 -11.04 15.86 10.88
CA ILE A 285 -9.99 16.35 9.97
C ILE A 285 -10.52 16.59 8.56
N ALA A 286 -11.53 15.86 8.16
CA ALA A 286 -11.86 15.59 6.77
C ALA A 286 -12.46 16.74 5.96
N ALA A 287 -12.88 17.85 6.55
CA ALA A 287 -13.57 18.88 5.77
C ALA A 287 -12.66 19.70 4.81
N PRO A 288 -11.43 20.12 5.16
CA PRO A 288 -10.58 20.89 4.23
C PRO A 288 -9.82 20.04 3.22
N ALA A 289 -9.34 18.87 3.61
CA ALA A 289 -8.58 17.99 2.73
C ALA A 289 -9.45 17.39 1.60
N ARG A 290 -10.69 17.04 1.91
CA ARG A 290 -11.69 16.56 0.92
C ARG A 290 -12.13 17.65 -0.05
N ARG A 291 -12.23 18.93 0.36
CA ARG A 291 -12.66 20.04 -0.48
C ARG A 291 -11.62 20.46 -1.52
N GLN A 292 -10.32 20.32 -1.25
CA GLN A 292 -9.30 20.70 -2.22
C GLN A 292 -9.29 19.79 -3.47
N GLU A 293 -9.81 18.58 -3.37
CA GLU A 293 -9.93 17.66 -4.52
C GLU A 293 -11.15 18.01 -5.40
N VAL A 294 -12.19 18.59 -4.86
CA VAL A 294 -13.39 19.00 -5.61
C VAL A 294 -13.21 20.38 -6.27
N GLU A 295 -12.53 21.32 -5.61
CA GLU A 295 -12.35 22.70 -6.11
C GLU A 295 -11.29 22.84 -7.21
N SER A 296 -10.42 21.86 -7.38
CA SER A 296 -9.44 21.86 -8.51
C SER A 296 -10.03 21.36 -9.84
N GLN A 297 -11.36 21.18 -9.91
CA GLN A 297 -12.08 20.63 -11.07
C GLN A 297 -13.12 21.56 -11.71
N VAL A 298 -13.13 22.84 -11.32
CA VAL A 298 -13.95 23.87 -12.00
C VAL A 298 -13.09 24.81 -12.83
#